data_c53aea0215c4e91e90c18e9c4a9c03a4
#
_entry.id   c53aea0215c4e91e90c18e9c4a9c03a4
#
_cell.length_a   1.000
_cell.length_b   1.000
_cell.length_c   1.000
_cell.angle_alpha   90.00
_cell.angle_beta   90.00
_cell.angle_gamma   90.00
#
_symmetry.space_group_name_H-M   'P 1'
#
loop_
_entity.id
_entity.type
_entity.pdbx_description
1 polymer ?
#
loop_
_entity_poly.entity_id
_entity_poly.type
_entity_poly.pdbx_seq_one_letter_code
_entity_poly.pdbx_strand_id
1 'polypeptide(L)'
;TCIIVLKKHRDGRDVLFIDASKKFEKGKKQNAMTDDHIDEVLELYSNRETVEKEAFLASFEDIEKNDFNLNIPRYVDTFEKEEDVDLNALLTDMKKTDEELEQVQGEFLSLLKDLTSNDETIMLSLNDLIGKIEG
;
A
#
# COMPACT_ATOMS: atom_id res chain seq x y z
N THR A 1 13.73 11.27 -6.26
CA THR A 1 14.24 12.44 -6.99
C THR A 1 13.58 13.68 -6.42
N CYS A 2 14.34 14.76 -6.20
CA CYS A 2 13.82 16.04 -5.75
C CYS A 2 14.21 17.12 -6.76
N ILE A 3 13.32 18.07 -7.03
CA ILE A 3 13.55 19.23 -7.87
C ILE A 3 13.52 20.46 -6.98
N ILE A 4 14.57 21.26 -7.01
CA ILE A 4 14.66 22.53 -6.27
C ILE A 4 14.61 23.68 -7.26
N VAL A 5 13.62 24.56 -7.09
CA VAL A 5 13.45 25.75 -7.93
C VAL A 5 13.83 26.99 -7.14
N LEU A 6 14.90 27.66 -7.56
CA LEU A 6 15.38 28.91 -6.96
C LEU A 6 15.02 30.09 -7.86
N LYS A 7 14.29 31.06 -7.31
CA LYS A 7 13.91 32.30 -8.00
C LYS A 7 14.74 33.48 -7.50
N LYS A 8 15.39 34.18 -8.41
CA LYS A 8 16.05 35.44 -8.15
C LYS A 8 15.03 36.60 -8.19
N HIS A 9 15.18 37.59 -7.35
CA HIS A 9 14.29 38.78 -7.27
C HIS A 9 12.82 38.42 -6.98
N ARG A 10 12.60 37.68 -5.92
CA ARG A 10 11.28 37.31 -5.47
C ARG A 10 10.89 38.17 -4.25
N ASP A 11 9.66 38.63 -4.22
CA ASP A 11 9.04 39.23 -3.02
C ASP A 11 8.57 38.09 -2.08
N GLY A 12 8.93 38.17 -0.81
CA GLY A 12 8.59 37.17 0.19
C GLY A 12 9.64 36.08 0.43
N ARG A 13 9.53 35.41 1.58
CA ARG A 13 10.46 34.37 2.07
C ARG A 13 9.83 33.00 2.20
N ASP A 14 8.57 32.87 1.78
CA ASP A 14 7.81 31.61 1.83
C ASP A 14 8.40 30.59 0.86
N VAL A 15 8.30 29.32 1.23
CA VAL A 15 8.74 28.17 0.41
C VAL A 15 7.53 27.29 0.11
N LEU A 16 7.31 26.99 -1.16
CA LEU A 16 6.29 26.04 -1.57
C LEU A 16 6.90 24.64 -1.63
N PHE A 17 6.33 23.73 -0.87
CA PHE A 17 6.60 22.29 -0.93
C PHE A 17 5.50 21.62 -1.71
N ILE A 18 5.87 20.78 -2.68
CA ILE A 18 4.94 19.97 -3.45
C ILE A 18 5.39 18.52 -3.34
N ASP A 19 4.50 17.63 -2.95
CA ASP A 19 4.74 16.20 -2.96
C ASP A 19 4.08 15.56 -4.19
N ALA A 20 4.89 15.18 -5.15
CA ALA A 20 4.47 14.47 -6.35
C ALA A 20 4.78 12.96 -6.29
N SER A 21 5.02 12.42 -5.09
CA SER A 21 5.43 11.02 -4.90
C SER A 21 4.38 10.01 -5.37
N LYS A 22 3.11 10.39 -5.40
CA LYS A 22 2.00 9.55 -5.86
C LYS A 22 1.60 9.79 -7.32
N LYS A 23 2.15 10.83 -7.97
CA LYS A 23 1.80 11.23 -9.34
C LYS A 23 2.68 10.49 -10.36
N PHE A 24 2.35 9.19 -10.57
CA PHE A 24 3.04 8.36 -11.56
C PHE A 24 2.21 7.17 -11.98
N GLU A 25 2.49 6.64 -13.16
CA GLU A 25 2.02 5.35 -13.62
C GLU A 25 3.12 4.29 -13.49
N LYS A 26 2.74 3.09 -13.05
CA LYS A 26 3.67 1.96 -12.93
C LYS A 26 4.02 1.41 -14.31
N GLY A 27 5.26 1.57 -14.72
CA GLY A 27 5.80 0.94 -15.91
C GLY A 27 6.49 -0.40 -15.62
N LYS A 28 6.76 -1.20 -16.66
CA LYS A 28 7.43 -2.51 -16.53
C LYS A 28 8.85 -2.43 -15.96
N LYS A 29 9.57 -1.36 -16.20
CA LYS A 29 10.96 -1.16 -15.75
C LYS A 29 11.11 0.00 -14.79
N GLN A 30 10.35 1.05 -14.97
CA GLN A 30 10.38 2.27 -14.13
C GLN A 30 9.03 2.96 -14.17
N ASN A 31 8.74 3.72 -13.13
CA ASN A 31 7.57 4.57 -13.07
C ASN A 31 7.75 5.79 -13.99
N ALA A 32 6.68 6.27 -14.59
CA ALA A 32 6.66 7.45 -15.44
C ALA A 32 5.57 8.42 -15.00
N MET A 33 5.84 9.72 -15.10
CA MET A 33 4.81 10.75 -14.99
C MET A 33 4.16 10.93 -16.36
N THR A 34 2.86 11.04 -16.40
CA THR A 34 2.10 11.43 -17.60
C THR A 34 2.06 12.95 -17.73
N ASP A 35 1.64 13.44 -18.89
CA ASP A 35 1.48 14.88 -19.11
C ASP A 35 0.43 15.46 -18.15
N ASP A 36 -0.65 14.74 -17.86
CA ASP A 36 -1.66 15.14 -16.88
C ASP A 36 -1.06 15.32 -15.48
N HIS A 37 -0.21 14.40 -15.02
CA HIS A 37 0.49 14.53 -13.73
C HIS A 37 1.43 15.76 -13.70
N ILE A 38 2.06 16.07 -14.84
CA ILE A 38 2.94 17.23 -14.95
C ILE A 38 2.10 18.51 -14.87
N ASP A 39 0.97 18.56 -15.55
CA ASP A 39 0.05 19.71 -15.56
C ASP A 39 -0.50 19.96 -14.15
N GLU A 40 -0.90 18.94 -13.42
CA GLU A 40 -1.33 19.07 -12.01
C GLU A 40 -0.22 19.66 -11.12
N VAL A 41 1.03 19.21 -11.26
CA VAL A 41 2.16 19.77 -10.50
C VAL A 41 2.42 21.23 -10.88
N LEU A 42 2.29 21.59 -12.17
CA LEU A 42 2.43 22.95 -12.65
C LEU A 42 1.31 23.86 -12.14
N GLU A 43 0.10 23.35 -12.00
CA GLU A 43 -1.03 24.07 -11.42
C GLU A 43 -0.76 24.37 -9.94
N LEU A 44 -0.38 23.38 -9.13
CA LEU A 44 0.02 23.58 -7.73
C LEU A 44 1.15 24.59 -7.58
N TYR A 45 2.14 24.52 -8.47
CA TYR A 45 3.26 25.46 -8.49
C TYR A 45 2.85 26.89 -8.83
N SER A 46 1.88 27.05 -9.73
CA SER A 46 1.42 28.37 -10.22
C SER A 46 0.48 29.03 -9.21
N ASN A 47 -0.42 28.27 -8.61
CA ASN A 47 -1.40 28.78 -7.64
C ASN A 47 -0.75 29.14 -6.31
N ARG A 48 0.33 28.45 -5.92
CA ARG A 48 1.08 28.70 -4.66
C ARG A 48 0.17 28.68 -3.43
N GLU A 49 -0.71 27.72 -3.35
CA GLU A 49 -1.63 27.53 -2.23
C GLU A 49 -1.29 26.23 -1.48
N THR A 50 -1.73 26.17 -0.22
CA THR A 50 -1.69 24.92 0.53
C THR A 50 -2.84 24.05 0.10
N VAL A 51 -2.52 22.85 -0.40
CA VAL A 51 -3.46 21.81 -0.78
C VAL A 51 -3.18 20.57 0.08
N GLU A 52 -4.22 20.07 0.73
CA GLU A 52 -4.08 18.94 1.65
C GLU A 52 -3.43 17.73 0.95
N LYS A 53 -2.40 17.17 1.58
CA LYS A 53 -1.62 15.99 1.11
C LYS A 53 -0.83 16.18 -0.18
N GLU A 54 -0.88 17.35 -0.82
CA GLU A 54 -0.19 17.60 -2.08
C GLU A 54 0.79 18.76 -2.02
N ALA A 55 0.40 19.88 -1.41
CA ALA A 55 1.24 21.08 -1.38
C ALA A 55 1.09 21.86 -0.07
N PHE A 56 2.18 22.45 0.38
CA PHE A 56 2.19 23.34 1.55
C PHE A 56 3.03 24.59 1.29
N LEU A 57 2.42 25.75 1.47
CA LEU A 57 3.11 27.03 1.40
C LEU A 57 3.61 27.41 2.79
N ALA A 58 4.86 27.06 3.10
CA ALA A 58 5.49 27.35 4.38
C ALA A 58 5.93 28.81 4.49
N SER A 59 5.57 29.46 5.58
CA SER A 59 6.11 30.76 5.94
C SER A 59 7.58 30.63 6.38
N PHE A 60 8.28 31.74 6.47
CA PHE A 60 9.65 31.74 6.99
C PHE A 60 9.69 31.24 8.45
N GLU A 61 8.71 31.62 9.26
CA GLU A 61 8.55 31.21 10.65
C GLU A 61 8.32 29.69 10.77
N ASP A 62 7.62 29.08 9.86
CA ASP A 62 7.40 27.63 9.84
C ASP A 62 8.70 26.89 9.54
N ILE A 63 9.52 27.44 8.65
CA ILE A 63 10.83 26.89 8.32
C ILE A 63 11.81 27.04 9.49
N GLU A 64 11.80 28.19 10.16
CA GLU A 64 12.64 28.43 11.34
C GLU A 64 12.25 27.48 12.49
N LYS A 65 10.95 27.28 12.76
CA LYS A 65 10.45 26.30 13.75
C LYS A 65 10.90 24.87 13.45
N ASN A 66 11.12 24.55 12.20
CA ASN A 66 11.62 23.24 11.77
C ASN A 66 13.16 23.20 11.62
N ASP A 67 13.88 24.10 12.29
CA ASP A 67 15.35 24.17 12.25
C ASP A 67 15.93 24.28 10.82
N PHE A 68 15.23 25.00 9.94
CA PHE A 68 15.56 25.12 8.50
C PHE A 68 15.65 23.79 7.76
N ASN A 69 14.99 22.77 8.26
CA ASN A 69 14.94 21.47 7.62
C ASN A 69 13.87 21.51 6.51
N LEU A 70 14.29 21.37 5.25
CA LEU A 70 13.44 21.45 4.06
C LEU A 70 12.95 20.06 3.57
N ASN A 71 12.88 19.07 4.46
CA ASN A 71 12.36 17.75 4.10
C ASN A 71 10.84 17.80 3.89
N ILE A 72 10.38 17.46 2.68
CA ILE A 72 8.96 17.57 2.26
C ILE A 72 7.98 16.94 3.26
N PRO A 73 8.19 15.70 3.79
CA PRO A 73 7.27 15.09 4.75
C PRO A 73 7.05 15.86 6.07
N ARG A 74 7.86 16.88 6.36
CA ARG A 74 7.64 17.75 7.52
C ARG A 74 6.59 18.83 7.27
N TYR A 75 6.29 19.10 6.02
CA TYR A 75 5.38 20.17 5.59
C TYR A 75 4.14 19.62 4.90
N VAL A 76 4.30 18.57 4.12
CA VAL A 76 3.18 17.90 3.44
C VAL A 76 2.97 16.55 4.12
N ASP A 77 1.86 16.45 4.86
CA ASP A 77 1.46 15.17 5.48
C ASP A 77 0.73 14.32 4.44
N THR A 78 1.48 13.39 3.85
CA THR A 78 0.94 12.42 2.89
C THR A 78 0.43 11.15 3.55
N PHE A 79 0.43 11.10 4.89
CA PHE A 79 -0.04 9.93 5.62
C PHE A 79 -1.54 9.72 5.37
N GLU A 80 -1.87 8.60 4.76
CA GLU A 80 -3.24 8.13 4.69
C GLU A 80 -3.51 7.42 6.02
N LYS A 81 -4.44 7.97 6.80
CA LYS A 81 -4.94 7.27 7.98
C LYS A 81 -5.49 5.92 7.49
N GLU A 82 -4.86 4.84 7.91
CA GLU A 82 -5.39 3.51 7.63
C GLU A 82 -6.83 3.45 8.16
N GLU A 83 -7.72 2.87 7.37
CA GLU A 83 -9.10 2.66 7.81
C GLU A 83 -9.08 1.80 9.08
N ASP A 84 -9.84 2.19 10.07
CA ASP A 84 -9.96 1.42 11.32
C ASP A 84 -10.48 0.03 10.97
N VAL A 85 -9.66 -0.99 11.20
CA VAL A 85 -10.03 -2.39 10.94
C VAL A 85 -11.11 -2.79 11.93
N ASP A 86 -12.30 -3.12 11.44
CA ASP A 86 -13.34 -3.72 12.27
C ASP A 86 -12.93 -5.16 12.62
N LEU A 87 -12.40 -5.31 13.83
CA LEU A 87 -11.96 -6.61 14.36
C LEU A 87 -13.10 -7.64 14.42
N ASN A 88 -14.35 -7.22 14.60
CA ASN A 88 -15.48 -8.13 14.65
C ASN A 88 -15.81 -8.66 13.26
N ALA A 89 -15.78 -7.79 12.25
CA ALA A 89 -15.94 -8.22 10.86
C ALA A 89 -14.82 -9.17 10.45
N LEU A 90 -13.55 -8.82 10.76
CA LEU A 90 -12.39 -9.66 10.47
C LEU A 90 -12.50 -11.04 11.15
N LEU A 91 -12.87 -11.10 12.43
CA LEU A 91 -13.07 -12.37 13.16
C LEU A 91 -14.20 -13.22 12.56
N THR A 92 -15.24 -12.58 12.05
CA THR A 92 -16.34 -13.26 11.39
C THR A 92 -15.88 -13.89 10.07
N ASP A 93 -15.13 -13.14 9.28
CA ASP A 93 -14.57 -13.62 8.02
C ASP A 93 -13.54 -14.75 8.24
N MET A 94 -12.71 -14.63 9.28
CA MET A 94 -11.79 -15.71 9.66
C MET A 94 -12.54 -17.00 10.00
N LYS A 95 -13.58 -16.93 10.86
CA LYS A 95 -14.38 -18.11 11.21
C LYS A 95 -15.02 -18.76 10.00
N LYS A 96 -15.56 -17.93 9.10
CA LYS A 96 -16.16 -18.45 7.87
C LYS A 96 -15.11 -19.16 6.99
N THR A 97 -13.92 -18.61 6.89
CA THR A 97 -12.82 -19.22 6.14
C THR A 97 -12.38 -20.54 6.77
N ASP A 98 -12.31 -20.61 8.10
CA ASP A 98 -11.98 -21.84 8.83
C ASP A 98 -13.05 -22.92 8.61
N GLU A 99 -14.34 -22.57 8.65
CA GLU A 99 -15.44 -23.49 8.37
C GLU A 99 -15.38 -24.02 6.92
N GLU A 100 -15.13 -23.15 5.94
CA GLU A 100 -14.95 -23.53 4.54
C GLU A 100 -13.73 -24.47 4.37
N LEU A 101 -12.63 -24.19 5.08
CA LEU A 101 -11.44 -25.02 5.06
C LEU A 101 -11.72 -26.42 5.63
N GLU A 102 -12.39 -26.50 6.80
CA GLU A 102 -12.78 -27.79 7.40
C GLU A 102 -13.67 -28.60 6.46
N GLN A 103 -14.63 -27.96 5.80
CA GLN A 103 -15.50 -28.61 4.84
C GLN A 103 -14.69 -29.19 3.67
N VAL A 104 -13.84 -28.38 3.04
CA VAL A 104 -13.01 -28.80 1.89
C VAL A 104 -12.05 -29.92 2.29
N GLN A 105 -11.45 -29.84 3.48
CA GLN A 105 -10.60 -30.91 4.01
C GLN A 105 -11.38 -32.20 4.23
N GLY A 106 -12.59 -32.10 4.76
CA GLY A 106 -13.48 -33.28 4.94
C GLY A 106 -13.86 -33.93 3.61
N GLU A 107 -14.21 -33.15 2.61
CA GLU A 107 -14.52 -33.64 1.26
C GLU A 107 -13.28 -34.29 0.63
N PHE A 108 -12.10 -33.67 0.76
CA PHE A 108 -10.85 -34.23 0.27
C PHE A 108 -10.50 -35.55 0.94
N LEU A 109 -10.60 -35.63 2.26
CA LEU A 109 -10.38 -36.87 3.00
C LEU A 109 -11.37 -37.99 2.58
N SER A 110 -12.62 -37.64 2.35
CA SER A 110 -13.61 -38.61 1.83
C SER A 110 -13.18 -39.15 0.48
N LEU A 111 -12.78 -38.29 -0.43
CA LEU A 111 -12.28 -38.71 -1.74
C LEU A 111 -11.02 -39.59 -1.65
N LEU A 112 -10.07 -39.26 -0.75
CA LEU A 112 -8.89 -40.08 -0.52
C LEU A 112 -9.22 -41.47 0.01
N LYS A 113 -10.21 -41.57 0.92
CA LYS A 113 -10.69 -42.87 1.49
C LYS A 113 -11.38 -43.74 0.47
N ASP A 114 -12.00 -43.13 -0.55
CA ASP A 114 -12.67 -43.89 -1.63
C ASP A 114 -11.66 -44.43 -2.68
N LEU A 115 -10.41 -43.97 -2.64
CA LEU A 115 -9.35 -44.47 -3.56
C LEU A 115 -8.96 -45.89 -3.16
N THR A 116 -8.91 -46.80 -4.15
CA THR A 116 -8.40 -48.14 -4.00
C THR A 116 -7.35 -48.45 -5.04
N SER A 117 -6.34 -49.24 -4.66
CA SER A 117 -5.32 -49.76 -5.57
C SER A 117 -5.04 -51.24 -5.30
N ASN A 118 -4.65 -51.94 -6.35
CA ASN A 118 -4.19 -53.33 -6.21
C ASN A 118 -2.70 -53.38 -5.80
N ASP A 119 -2.00 -52.23 -5.75
CA ASP A 119 -0.62 -52.10 -5.31
C ASP A 119 -0.58 -51.74 -3.81
N GLU A 120 -0.02 -52.67 -3.01
CA GLU A 120 0.10 -52.52 -1.56
C GLU A 120 0.94 -51.30 -1.16
N THR A 121 1.98 -50.93 -1.95
CA THR A 121 2.86 -49.81 -1.68
C THR A 121 2.10 -48.49 -1.81
N ILE A 122 1.25 -48.39 -2.82
CA ILE A 122 0.38 -47.23 -3.03
C ILE A 122 -0.63 -47.09 -1.89
N MET A 123 -1.24 -48.21 -1.47
CA MET A 123 -2.20 -48.20 -0.36
C MET A 123 -1.57 -47.78 0.98
N LEU A 124 -0.34 -48.24 1.26
CA LEU A 124 0.39 -47.83 2.45
C LEU A 124 0.69 -46.32 2.43
N SER A 125 1.13 -45.81 1.29
CA SER A 125 1.41 -44.36 1.14
C SER A 125 0.15 -43.52 1.25
N LEU A 126 -0.99 -43.97 0.74
CA LEU A 126 -2.29 -43.32 0.85
C LEU A 126 -2.76 -43.25 2.30
N ASN A 127 -2.66 -44.38 3.05
CA ASN A 127 -3.04 -44.42 4.46
C ASN A 127 -2.15 -43.51 5.33
N ASP A 128 -0.84 -43.42 5.05
CA ASP A 128 0.09 -42.50 5.73
C ASP A 128 -0.30 -41.03 5.46
N LEU A 129 -0.68 -40.71 4.22
CA LEU A 129 -1.15 -39.37 3.86
C LEU A 129 -2.45 -39.01 4.59
N ILE A 130 -3.45 -39.92 4.60
CA ILE A 130 -4.72 -39.72 5.32
C ILE A 130 -4.45 -39.49 6.79
N GLY A 131 -3.62 -40.29 7.43
CA GLY A 131 -3.27 -40.13 8.84
C GLY A 131 -2.58 -38.82 9.18
N LYS A 132 -1.79 -38.24 8.26
CA LYS A 132 -1.16 -36.92 8.43
C LYS A 132 -2.14 -35.74 8.30
N ILE A 133 -3.25 -35.93 7.59
CA ILE A 133 -4.25 -34.87 7.41
C ILE A 133 -5.26 -34.90 8.56
N GLU A 134 -5.53 -36.08 9.13
CA GLU A 134 -6.46 -36.25 10.27
C GLU A 134 -5.84 -35.87 11.63
N GLY A 135 -4.53 -35.83 11.77
CA GLY A 135 -3.78 -35.56 13.02
C GLY A 135 -3.32 -34.16 13.17
#